data_031de2f30eebe60ab2492dac8b1abee3
#
_entry.id   031de2f30eebe60ab2492dac8b1abee3
#
_cell.length_a   1.000
_cell.length_b   1.000
_cell.length_c   1.000
_cell.angle_alpha   90.00
_cell.angle_beta   90.00
_cell.angle_gamma   90.00
#
_symmetry.space_group_name_H-M   'P 1'
#
loop_
_entity.id
_entity.type
_entity.pdbx_description
1 polymer ?
#
loop_
_entity_poly.entity_id
_entity_poly.type
_entity_poly.pdbx_seq_one_letter_code
_entity_poly.pdbx_strand_id
1 'polypeptide(L)'
;WVTLHEQTHRVQFANAPWLRDHLIGQLRVIVEADDEPFWHDLSQRLEQIRRDKTAGRPVSLRLINAFSSPDVAAAMDEVTAVMSLLEGHADLMMDRAGRSVIPSVATIRARFDARRTKGGVHGLINRLLGMDAKLAQYADGASFCRHVMRRGGTGLLNRAFEGPQWLPTLTELLDPEQWCRRLTSPAEDADGQA
;
A
#
# COMPACT_ATOMS: atom_id res chain seq x y z
N TRP A 1 1.13 17.39 15.80
CA TRP A 1 1.41 16.02 15.42
C TRP A 1 0.58 15.60 14.19
N VAL A 2 -0.75 15.56 14.29
CA VAL A 2 -1.65 15.27 13.16
C VAL A 2 -1.40 16.22 12.00
N THR A 3 -1.18 17.49 12.26
CA THR A 3 -0.88 18.50 11.23
C THR A 3 0.36 18.14 10.40
N LEU A 4 1.41 17.57 11.00
CA LEU A 4 2.60 17.11 10.27
C LEU A 4 2.26 15.94 9.34
N HIS A 5 1.42 15.02 9.79
CA HIS A 5 0.94 13.90 8.98
C HIS A 5 0.18 14.40 7.76
N GLU A 6 -0.81 15.26 7.95
CA GLU A 6 -1.60 15.85 6.87
C GLU A 6 -0.74 16.69 5.90
N GLN A 7 0.22 17.46 6.42
CA GLN A 7 1.16 18.19 5.55
C GLN A 7 2.05 17.25 4.74
N THR A 8 2.40 16.08 5.28
CA THR A 8 3.16 15.08 4.51
C THR A 8 2.36 14.57 3.32
N HIS A 9 1.06 14.25 3.51
CA HIS A 9 0.20 13.86 2.38
C HIS A 9 0.11 14.97 1.34
N ARG A 10 -0.03 16.22 1.76
CA ARG A 10 -0.01 17.35 0.83
C ARG A 10 1.28 17.42 0.01
N VAL A 11 2.43 17.20 0.65
CA VAL A 11 3.73 17.18 -0.02
C VAL A 11 3.85 15.98 -0.98
N GLN A 12 3.37 14.80 -0.59
CA GLN A 12 3.34 13.62 -1.45
C GLN A 12 2.62 13.89 -2.76
N PHE A 13 1.38 14.38 -2.69
CA PHE A 13 0.57 14.68 -3.89
C PHE A 13 1.08 15.90 -4.68
N ALA A 14 1.74 16.86 -4.04
CA ALA A 14 2.35 18.00 -4.73
C ALA A 14 3.60 17.57 -5.53
N ASN A 15 4.40 16.64 -5.00
CA ASN A 15 5.61 16.14 -5.65
C ASN A 15 5.35 14.99 -6.64
N ALA A 16 4.23 14.30 -6.51
CA ALA A 16 3.78 13.24 -7.40
C ALA A 16 2.36 13.52 -7.92
N PRO A 17 2.16 14.52 -8.80
CA PRO A 17 0.83 14.90 -9.29
C PRO A 17 0.09 13.75 -10.01
N TRP A 18 0.83 12.85 -10.67
CA TRP A 18 0.33 11.68 -11.35
C TRP A 18 -0.38 10.69 -10.41
N LEU A 19 -0.03 10.67 -9.14
CA LEU A 19 -0.50 9.70 -8.15
C LEU A 19 -2.03 9.79 -7.93
N ARG A 20 -2.58 11.00 -8.01
CA ARG A 20 -4.03 11.20 -7.91
C ARG A 20 -4.78 10.54 -9.06
N ASP A 21 -4.33 10.78 -10.29
CA ASP A 21 -4.98 10.25 -11.48
C ASP A 21 -4.83 8.72 -11.55
N HIS A 22 -3.68 8.22 -11.12
CA HIS A 22 -3.43 6.81 -10.98
C HIS A 22 -4.41 6.14 -10.01
N LEU A 23 -4.57 6.68 -8.79
CA LEU A 23 -5.53 6.15 -7.81
C LEU A 23 -6.98 6.24 -8.32
N ILE A 24 -7.36 7.33 -8.98
CA ILE A 24 -8.70 7.47 -9.58
C ILE A 24 -8.90 6.42 -10.67
N GLY A 25 -7.89 6.15 -11.48
CA GLY A 25 -7.93 5.10 -12.50
C GLY A 25 -8.20 3.71 -11.89
N GLN A 26 -7.47 3.34 -10.85
CA GLN A 26 -7.67 2.08 -10.14
C GLN A 26 -9.05 1.99 -9.47
N LEU A 27 -9.52 3.07 -8.85
CA LEU A 27 -10.85 3.12 -8.25
C LEU A 27 -11.97 2.97 -9.30
N ARG A 28 -11.78 3.50 -10.52
CA ARG A 28 -12.75 3.29 -11.62
C ARG A 28 -12.86 1.82 -12.00
N VAL A 29 -11.73 1.12 -12.15
CA VAL A 29 -11.73 -0.33 -12.42
C VAL A 29 -12.54 -1.08 -11.38
N ILE A 30 -12.42 -0.70 -10.08
CA ILE A 30 -13.15 -1.34 -8.98
C ILE A 30 -14.65 -1.02 -9.03
N VAL A 31 -15.02 0.24 -9.36
CA VAL A 31 -16.42 0.69 -9.31
C VAL A 31 -17.19 0.34 -10.58
N GLU A 32 -16.52 0.38 -11.73
CA GLU A 32 -17.13 0.11 -13.06
C GLU A 32 -17.13 -1.39 -13.40
N ALA A 33 -16.55 -2.24 -12.55
CA ALA A 33 -16.64 -3.68 -12.73
C ALA A 33 -18.11 -4.08 -12.72
N ASP A 34 -18.61 -4.53 -13.88
CA ASP A 34 -19.96 -5.08 -13.99
C ASP A 34 -20.13 -6.22 -12.98
N ASP A 35 -21.25 -6.20 -12.27
CA ASP A 35 -21.69 -7.28 -11.40
C ASP A 35 -22.04 -8.52 -12.26
N GLU A 36 -21.01 -9.20 -12.79
CA GLU A 36 -21.20 -10.56 -13.28
C GLU A 36 -21.83 -11.38 -12.14
N PRO A 37 -22.88 -12.15 -12.38
CA PRO A 37 -23.61 -12.81 -11.33
C PRO A 37 -22.67 -13.64 -10.46
N PHE A 38 -22.57 -13.28 -9.20
CA PHE A 38 -21.77 -13.91 -8.15
C PHE A 38 -21.76 -15.46 -8.18
N TRP A 39 -22.83 -16.06 -8.73
CA TRP A 39 -23.06 -17.50 -8.71
C TRP A 39 -22.52 -18.25 -9.93
N HIS A 40 -22.06 -17.57 -10.98
CA HIS A 40 -21.81 -18.20 -12.27
C HIS A 40 -20.60 -19.14 -12.27
N ASP A 41 -19.74 -19.13 -11.26
CA ASP A 41 -18.55 -20.00 -11.22
C ASP A 41 -18.06 -20.36 -9.81
N LEU A 42 -18.98 -20.54 -8.86
CA LEU A 42 -18.66 -20.79 -7.46
C LEU A 42 -17.72 -21.99 -7.27
N SER A 43 -17.87 -23.04 -8.06
CA SER A 43 -17.07 -24.26 -7.97
C SER A 43 -15.60 -24.02 -8.37
N GLN A 44 -15.36 -23.29 -9.46
CA GLN A 44 -14.01 -22.94 -9.91
C GLN A 44 -13.34 -21.96 -8.96
N ARG A 45 -14.08 -20.99 -8.43
CA ARG A 45 -13.58 -20.00 -7.48
C ARG A 45 -13.20 -20.63 -6.13
N LEU A 46 -13.97 -21.60 -5.64
CA LEU A 46 -13.64 -22.37 -4.43
C LEU A 46 -12.37 -23.24 -4.64
N GLU A 47 -12.23 -23.83 -5.81
CA GLU A 47 -11.02 -24.57 -6.19
C GLU A 47 -9.79 -23.67 -6.26
N GLN A 48 -9.93 -22.44 -6.75
CA GLN A 48 -8.88 -21.42 -6.81
C GLN A 48 -8.43 -20.98 -5.41
N ILE A 49 -9.39 -20.76 -4.48
CA ILE A 49 -9.09 -20.47 -3.06
C ILE A 49 -8.28 -21.62 -2.43
N ARG A 50 -8.63 -22.87 -2.77
CA ARG A 50 -7.95 -24.07 -2.27
C ARG A 50 -6.54 -24.24 -2.83
N ARG A 51 -6.33 -23.84 -4.09
CA ARG A 51 -5.03 -23.92 -4.78
C ARG A 51 -4.11 -22.74 -4.45
N ASP A 52 -4.67 -21.63 -4.03
CA ASP A 52 -3.89 -20.42 -3.70
C ASP A 52 -3.05 -20.66 -2.43
N LYS A 53 -1.80 -21.10 -2.68
CA LYS A 53 -0.79 -21.38 -1.66
C LYS A 53 -0.03 -20.13 -1.19
N THR A 54 -0.55 -18.93 -1.44
CA THR A 54 0.07 -17.69 -0.96
C THR A 54 0.01 -17.67 0.58
N ALA A 55 0.95 -18.38 1.17
CA ALA A 55 1.18 -18.40 2.61
C ALA A 55 1.44 -16.97 3.07
N GLY A 56 0.55 -16.43 3.90
CA GLY A 56 0.66 -15.10 4.48
C GLY A 56 -0.45 -14.11 4.12
N ARG A 57 -1.22 -14.33 3.05
CA ARG A 57 -2.38 -13.46 2.76
C ARG A 57 -3.59 -13.82 3.63
N PRO A 58 -4.30 -12.81 4.19
CA PRO A 58 -5.51 -13.06 4.98
C PRO A 58 -6.59 -13.73 4.14
N VAL A 59 -7.39 -14.58 4.81
CA VAL A 59 -8.50 -15.31 4.18
C VAL A 59 -9.50 -14.34 3.51
N SER A 60 -9.73 -13.17 4.09
CA SER A 60 -10.61 -12.14 3.53
C SER A 60 -10.14 -11.62 2.17
N LEU A 61 -8.82 -11.36 1.99
CA LEU A 61 -8.24 -10.98 0.70
C LEU A 61 -8.35 -12.10 -0.33
N ARG A 62 -8.10 -13.33 0.10
CA ARG A 62 -8.21 -14.50 -0.77
C ARG A 62 -9.66 -14.71 -1.23
N LEU A 63 -10.64 -14.46 -0.35
CA LEU A 63 -12.05 -14.49 -0.70
C LEU A 63 -12.42 -13.37 -1.66
N ILE A 64 -12.04 -12.13 -1.38
CA ILE A 64 -12.31 -10.98 -2.26
C ILE A 64 -11.71 -11.24 -3.64
N ASN A 65 -10.43 -11.63 -3.72
CA ASN A 65 -9.77 -11.91 -5.00
C ASN A 65 -10.41 -13.08 -5.75
N ALA A 66 -10.93 -14.08 -5.06
CA ALA A 66 -11.59 -15.22 -5.69
C ALA A 66 -13.00 -14.87 -6.23
N PHE A 67 -13.63 -13.83 -5.66
CA PHE A 67 -14.97 -13.38 -6.07
C PHE A 67 -14.94 -12.10 -6.92
N SER A 68 -13.79 -11.50 -7.17
CA SER A 68 -13.59 -10.37 -8.08
C SER A 68 -13.01 -10.83 -9.41
N SER A 69 -13.20 -10.06 -10.48
CA SER A 69 -12.45 -10.27 -11.69
C SER A 69 -10.95 -10.09 -11.43
N PRO A 70 -10.05 -10.69 -12.22
CA PRO A 70 -8.61 -10.51 -12.06
C PRO A 70 -8.17 -9.04 -12.06
N ASP A 71 -8.81 -8.21 -12.88
CA ASP A 71 -8.50 -6.77 -12.98
C ASP A 71 -8.93 -6.02 -11.73
N VAL A 72 -10.11 -6.34 -11.16
CA VAL A 72 -10.58 -5.74 -9.90
C VAL A 72 -9.67 -6.16 -8.75
N ALA A 73 -9.30 -7.43 -8.69
CA ALA A 73 -8.39 -7.92 -7.66
C ALA A 73 -7.01 -7.22 -7.73
N ALA A 74 -6.47 -7.05 -8.95
CA ALA A 74 -5.22 -6.34 -9.16
C ALA A 74 -5.33 -4.86 -8.77
N ALA A 75 -6.41 -4.18 -9.16
CA ALA A 75 -6.66 -2.79 -8.79
C ALA A 75 -6.80 -2.60 -7.27
N MET A 76 -7.46 -3.52 -6.59
CA MET A 76 -7.57 -3.51 -5.12
C MET A 76 -6.22 -3.71 -4.42
N ASP A 77 -5.41 -4.66 -4.90
CA ASP A 77 -4.05 -4.88 -4.40
C ASP A 77 -3.19 -3.61 -4.57
N GLU A 78 -3.28 -2.96 -5.73
CA GLU A 78 -2.52 -1.75 -6.06
C GLU A 78 -2.95 -0.55 -5.19
N VAL A 79 -4.26 -0.29 -5.08
CA VAL A 79 -4.78 0.77 -4.18
C VAL A 79 -4.33 0.52 -2.75
N THR A 80 -4.40 -0.73 -2.28
CA THR A 80 -3.97 -1.10 -0.93
C THR A 80 -2.47 -0.84 -0.74
N ALA A 81 -1.66 -1.20 -1.73
CA ALA A 81 -0.21 -0.99 -1.68
C ALA A 81 0.14 0.51 -1.64
N VAL A 82 -0.47 1.29 -2.52
CA VAL A 82 -0.24 2.75 -2.58
C VAL A 82 -0.67 3.42 -1.29
N MET A 83 -1.87 3.12 -0.78
CA MET A 83 -2.33 3.71 0.48
C MET A 83 -1.43 3.34 1.66
N SER A 84 -0.98 2.10 1.73
CA SER A 84 -0.03 1.65 2.76
C SER A 84 1.31 2.37 2.68
N LEU A 85 1.84 2.58 1.47
CA LEU A 85 3.04 3.38 1.24
C LEU A 85 2.86 4.82 1.72
N LEU A 86 1.77 5.49 1.31
CA LEU A 86 1.50 6.88 1.66
C LEU A 86 1.41 7.08 3.18
N GLU A 87 0.64 6.23 3.86
CA GLU A 87 0.50 6.26 5.31
C GLU A 87 1.82 5.96 6.02
N GLY A 88 2.53 4.92 5.58
CA GLY A 88 3.82 4.54 6.16
C GLY A 88 4.90 5.60 5.97
N HIS A 89 4.91 6.25 4.81
CA HIS A 89 5.81 7.37 4.54
C HIS A 89 5.46 8.59 5.42
N ALA A 90 4.17 8.92 5.56
CA ALA A 90 3.73 10.02 6.42
C ALA A 90 4.10 9.77 7.88
N ASP A 91 3.91 8.55 8.39
CA ASP A 91 4.33 8.15 9.73
C ASP A 91 5.85 8.30 9.92
N LEU A 92 6.65 7.84 8.96
CA LEU A 92 8.10 7.93 9.03
C LEU A 92 8.59 9.38 9.02
N MET A 93 8.03 10.23 8.14
CA MET A 93 8.41 11.64 8.05
C MET A 93 8.00 12.41 9.31
N MET A 94 6.82 12.14 9.82
CA MET A 94 6.34 12.71 11.06
C MET A 94 7.24 12.35 12.25
N ASP A 95 7.70 11.09 12.33
CA ASP A 95 8.64 10.65 13.37
C ASP A 95 9.99 11.34 13.26
N ARG A 96 10.49 11.53 12.05
CA ARG A 96 11.78 12.19 11.82
C ARG A 96 11.71 13.68 12.15
N ALA A 97 10.72 14.39 11.62
CA ALA A 97 10.52 15.82 11.87
C ALA A 97 10.14 16.10 13.32
N GLY A 98 9.27 15.26 13.88
CA GLY A 98 8.76 15.45 15.25
C GLY A 98 9.84 15.36 16.32
N ARG A 99 10.82 14.47 16.17
CA ARG A 99 11.90 14.28 17.16
C ARG A 99 12.76 15.53 17.35
N SER A 100 12.94 16.32 16.31
CA SER A 100 13.77 17.54 16.36
C SER A 100 13.03 18.76 16.90
N VAL A 101 11.68 18.73 16.88
CA VAL A 101 10.86 19.93 17.16
C VAL A 101 9.97 19.75 18.40
N ILE A 102 9.61 18.53 18.74
CA ILE A 102 8.62 18.24 19.81
C ILE A 102 9.24 17.33 20.88
N PRO A 103 9.64 17.85 22.05
CA PRO A 103 10.26 17.04 23.11
C PRO A 103 9.37 15.88 23.61
N SER A 104 8.05 16.04 23.57
CA SER A 104 7.06 15.05 24.03
C SER A 104 6.57 14.09 22.93
N VAL A 105 7.23 14.06 21.77
CA VAL A 105 6.80 13.28 20.59
C VAL A 105 6.57 11.81 20.90
N ALA A 106 7.42 11.19 21.69
CA ALA A 106 7.30 9.78 22.06
C ALA A 106 6.02 9.48 22.86
N THR A 107 5.67 10.37 23.79
CA THR A 107 4.45 10.26 24.60
C THR A 107 3.19 10.49 23.77
N ILE A 108 3.24 11.48 22.86
CA ILE A 108 2.13 11.77 21.94
C ILE A 108 1.92 10.57 21.00
N ARG A 109 2.99 9.98 20.46
CA ARG A 109 2.92 8.80 19.62
C ARG A 109 2.28 7.62 20.35
N ALA A 110 2.76 7.29 21.53
CA ALA A 110 2.20 6.17 22.31
C ALA A 110 0.69 6.32 22.56
N ARG A 111 0.23 7.55 22.84
CA ARG A 111 -1.20 7.84 23.01
C ARG A 111 -1.98 7.78 21.71
N PHE A 112 -1.36 8.16 20.61
CA PHE A 112 -1.97 8.12 19.28
C PHE A 112 -2.10 6.68 18.78
N ASP A 113 -1.06 5.87 18.93
CA ASP A 113 -1.07 4.44 18.57
C ASP A 113 -2.14 3.68 19.36
N ALA A 114 -2.29 3.98 20.66
CA ALA A 114 -3.36 3.43 21.50
C ALA A 114 -4.79 3.86 21.06
N ARG A 115 -4.94 5.00 20.36
CA ARG A 115 -6.22 5.45 19.79
C ARG A 115 -6.45 4.92 18.36
N ARG A 116 -5.39 4.70 17.59
CA ARG A 116 -5.44 4.17 16.21
C ARG A 116 -6.06 2.78 16.14
N THR A 117 -5.86 1.97 17.16
CA THR A 117 -6.54 0.68 17.31
C THR A 117 -8.06 0.80 17.40
N LYS A 118 -8.61 2.01 17.58
CA LYS A 118 -10.06 2.28 17.74
C LYS A 118 -10.73 3.05 16.58
N GLY A 119 -10.07 3.25 15.41
CA GLY A 119 -10.74 3.80 14.23
C GLY A 119 -10.22 5.15 13.71
N GLY A 120 -8.95 5.26 13.37
CA GLY A 120 -8.36 6.41 12.69
C GLY A 120 -8.60 6.41 11.16
N VAL A 121 -7.74 7.09 10.40
CA VAL A 121 -7.77 7.19 8.92
C VAL A 121 -7.86 5.81 8.24
N HIS A 122 -7.26 4.76 8.83
CA HIS A 122 -7.45 3.37 8.43
C HIS A 122 -8.93 2.93 8.47
N GLY A 123 -9.72 3.45 9.42
CA GLY A 123 -11.17 3.20 9.47
C GLY A 123 -11.92 3.85 8.31
N LEU A 124 -11.43 4.96 7.75
CA LEU A 124 -12.02 5.62 6.59
C LEU A 124 -11.70 4.84 5.30
N ILE A 125 -10.45 4.40 5.14
CA ILE A 125 -10.03 3.56 4.00
C ILE A 125 -10.76 2.23 4.02
N ASN A 126 -10.85 1.57 5.18
CA ASN A 126 -11.61 0.34 5.37
C ASN A 126 -13.10 0.52 5.09
N ARG A 127 -13.65 1.70 5.39
CA ARG A 127 -15.06 2.04 5.13
C ARG A 127 -15.32 2.33 3.65
N LEU A 128 -14.39 2.98 2.96
CA LEU A 128 -14.47 3.28 1.52
C LEU A 128 -14.32 2.02 0.65
N LEU A 129 -13.48 1.08 1.07
CA LEU A 129 -13.18 -0.13 0.32
C LEU A 129 -13.93 -1.37 0.84
N GLY A 130 -14.77 -1.24 1.89
CA GLY A 130 -15.44 -2.37 2.51
C GLY A 130 -14.49 -3.43 3.09
N MET A 131 -13.21 -3.08 3.21
CA MET A 131 -12.16 -3.98 3.66
C MET A 131 -12.06 -3.97 5.18
N ASP A 132 -12.15 -5.13 5.79
CA ASP A 132 -11.94 -5.31 7.23
C ASP A 132 -10.55 -4.81 7.67
N ALA A 133 -10.49 -4.25 8.88
CA ALA A 133 -9.27 -3.72 9.51
C ALA A 133 -8.07 -4.69 9.49
N LYS A 134 -8.28 -5.97 9.24
CA LYS A 134 -7.24 -6.99 9.08
C LYS A 134 -6.38 -6.79 7.83
N LEU A 135 -6.92 -6.24 6.76
CA LEU A 135 -6.15 -5.95 5.53
C LEU A 135 -5.10 -4.86 5.76
N ALA A 136 -5.48 -3.80 6.47
CA ALA A 136 -4.58 -2.71 6.83
C ALA A 136 -3.46 -3.14 7.81
N GLN A 137 -3.64 -4.24 8.53
CA GLN A 137 -2.64 -4.78 9.46
C GLN A 137 -1.52 -5.56 8.75
N TYR A 138 -1.74 -6.04 7.54
CA TYR A 138 -0.77 -6.89 6.84
C TYR A 138 0.23 -6.12 5.98
N ALA A 139 -0.14 -4.97 5.48
CA ALA A 139 0.80 -4.11 4.76
C ALA A 139 1.27 -2.98 5.69
N ASP A 140 2.23 -3.27 6.57
CA ASP A 140 2.86 -2.25 7.41
C ASP A 140 3.75 -1.35 6.56
N GLY A 141 3.13 -0.36 5.90
CA GLY A 141 3.82 0.63 5.09
C GLY A 141 4.92 1.37 5.88
N ALA A 142 4.75 1.53 7.19
CA ALA A 142 5.78 2.14 8.02
C ALA A 142 6.99 1.21 8.20
N SER A 143 6.79 -0.10 8.26
CA SER A 143 7.89 -1.07 8.27
C SER A 143 8.65 -1.08 6.96
N PHE A 144 7.93 -1.09 5.84
CA PHE A 144 8.48 -0.95 4.50
C PHE A 144 9.33 0.33 4.39
N CYS A 145 8.76 1.49 4.70
CA CYS A 145 9.47 2.77 4.61
C CYS A 145 10.72 2.82 5.51
N ARG A 146 10.64 2.26 6.73
CA ARG A 146 11.79 2.16 7.63
C ARG A 146 12.88 1.24 7.07
N HIS A 147 12.50 0.12 6.44
CA HIS A 147 13.46 -0.79 5.81
C HIS A 147 14.17 -0.11 4.64
N VAL A 148 13.44 0.46 3.70
CA VAL A 148 13.98 1.17 2.53
C VAL A 148 14.89 2.32 2.96
N MET A 149 14.47 3.09 3.98
CA MET A 149 15.27 4.18 4.52
C MET A 149 16.61 3.71 5.10
N ARG A 150 16.64 2.56 5.79
CA ARG A 150 17.91 1.98 6.28
C ARG A 150 18.80 1.47 5.16
N ARG A 151 18.20 0.94 4.10
CA ARG A 151 18.90 0.28 2.97
C ARG A 151 19.53 1.29 2.01
N GLY A 152 18.83 2.37 1.65
CA GLY A 152 19.27 3.32 0.63
C GLY A 152 18.91 4.78 0.92
N GLY A 153 18.47 5.09 2.14
CA GLY A 153 18.17 6.46 2.56
C GLY A 153 16.95 7.06 1.88
N THR A 154 16.84 8.37 2.00
CA THR A 154 15.72 9.15 1.45
C THR A 154 15.66 9.07 -0.07
N GLY A 155 16.83 9.04 -0.74
CA GLY A 155 16.89 8.95 -2.21
C GLY A 155 16.21 7.69 -2.73
N LEU A 156 16.49 6.52 -2.14
CA LEU A 156 15.83 5.27 -2.55
C LEU A 156 14.33 5.31 -2.26
N LEU A 157 13.91 5.79 -1.09
CA LEU A 157 12.49 5.86 -0.75
C LEU A 157 11.72 6.80 -1.68
N ASN A 158 12.32 7.93 -2.08
CA ASN A 158 11.67 8.89 -2.97
C ASN A 158 11.43 8.34 -4.38
N ARG A 159 12.20 7.31 -4.80
CA ARG A 159 11.96 6.63 -6.09
C ARG A 159 10.53 6.14 -6.23
N ALA A 160 9.88 5.76 -5.14
CA ALA A 160 8.48 5.33 -5.15
C ALA A 160 7.50 6.42 -5.65
N PHE A 161 7.90 7.68 -5.63
CA PHE A 161 7.08 8.84 -6.04
C PHE A 161 7.43 9.38 -7.43
N GLU A 162 8.41 8.80 -8.13
CA GLU A 162 8.84 9.25 -9.46
C GLU A 162 7.88 8.83 -10.58
N GLY A 163 7.11 7.74 -10.39
CA GLY A 163 6.14 7.26 -11.36
C GLY A 163 5.49 5.94 -10.95
N PRO A 164 4.37 5.55 -11.60
CA PRO A 164 3.61 4.35 -11.23
C PRO A 164 4.44 3.06 -11.29
N GLN A 165 5.38 2.95 -12.21
CA GLN A 165 6.26 1.78 -12.36
C GLN A 165 7.20 1.57 -11.17
N TRP A 166 7.40 2.60 -10.34
CA TRP A 166 8.25 2.56 -9.16
C TRP A 166 7.48 2.29 -7.86
N LEU A 167 6.15 2.28 -7.93
CA LEU A 167 5.34 1.90 -6.76
C LEU A 167 5.67 0.47 -6.30
N PRO A 168 5.71 0.22 -5.00
CA PRO A 168 5.80 -1.13 -4.49
C PRO A 168 4.49 -1.87 -4.73
N THR A 169 4.58 -3.13 -5.10
CA THR A 169 3.45 -4.06 -5.08
C THR A 169 3.09 -4.44 -3.64
N LEU A 170 1.91 -5.01 -3.44
CA LEU A 170 1.50 -5.49 -2.12
C LEU A 170 2.48 -6.56 -1.57
N THR A 171 3.01 -7.41 -2.44
CA THR A 171 4.03 -8.41 -2.07
C THR A 171 5.35 -7.76 -1.64
N GLU A 172 5.78 -6.74 -2.35
CA GLU A 172 7.00 -5.99 -2.03
C GLU A 172 6.86 -5.16 -0.74
N LEU A 173 5.65 -4.72 -0.39
CA LEU A 173 5.40 -4.10 0.93
C LEU A 173 5.64 -5.09 2.08
N LEU A 174 5.29 -6.36 1.86
CA LEU A 174 5.50 -7.42 2.83
C LEU A 174 6.97 -7.92 2.86
N ASP A 175 7.67 -7.84 1.73
CA ASP A 175 9.10 -8.13 1.61
C ASP A 175 9.84 -6.95 0.93
N PRO A 176 10.19 -5.91 1.71
CA PRO A 176 10.80 -4.69 1.17
C PRO A 176 12.13 -4.89 0.43
N GLU A 177 12.83 -5.98 0.71
CA GLU A 177 14.09 -6.29 0.02
C GLU A 177 13.86 -6.63 -1.46
N GLN A 178 12.72 -7.19 -1.82
CA GLN A 178 12.37 -7.44 -3.23
C GLN A 178 12.27 -6.12 -4.00
N TRP A 179 11.57 -5.12 -3.43
CA TRP A 179 11.47 -3.79 -4.02
C TRP A 179 12.84 -3.11 -4.14
N CYS A 180 13.65 -3.15 -3.09
CA CYS A 180 14.99 -2.60 -3.11
C CYS A 180 15.86 -3.22 -4.20
N ARG A 181 15.81 -4.55 -4.35
CA ARG A 181 16.54 -5.26 -5.43
C ARG A 181 16.05 -4.86 -6.80
N ARG A 182 14.74 -4.82 -7.02
CA ARG A 182 14.15 -4.40 -8.32
C ARG A 182 14.62 -3.01 -8.75
N LEU A 183 14.81 -2.08 -7.80
CA LEU A 183 15.28 -0.72 -8.08
C LEU A 183 16.81 -0.58 -8.19
N THR A 184 17.55 -1.51 -7.62
CA THR A 184 19.04 -1.43 -7.58
C THR A 184 19.69 -2.42 -8.53
N SER A 185 18.97 -3.43 -9.04
CA SER A 185 19.47 -4.28 -10.12
C SER A 185 19.64 -3.42 -11.38
N PRO A 186 20.80 -3.47 -12.07
CA PRO A 186 20.92 -2.88 -13.38
C PRO A 186 19.83 -3.48 -14.25
N ALA A 187 19.14 -2.64 -15.04
CA ALA A 187 18.28 -3.14 -16.10
C ALA A 187 19.15 -4.05 -16.95
N GLU A 188 18.85 -5.34 -16.97
CA GLU A 188 19.41 -6.22 -17.98
C GLU A 188 18.91 -5.63 -19.31
N ASP A 189 19.88 -5.14 -20.08
CA ASP A 189 19.67 -4.51 -21.38
C ASP A 189 18.75 -5.38 -22.22
N ALA A 190 17.53 -4.91 -22.41
CA ALA A 190 16.59 -5.42 -23.40
C ALA A 190 17.04 -4.95 -24.82
N ASP A 191 18.34 -5.09 -25.12
CA ASP A 191 18.94 -4.86 -26.42
C ASP A 191 19.83 -6.06 -26.76
N GLY A 192 19.20 -7.11 -27.20
CA GLY A 192 19.88 -8.33 -27.61
C GLY A 192 19.06 -9.21 -28.53
N GLN A 193 18.41 -8.63 -29.54
CA GLN A 193 18.10 -9.37 -30.78
C GLN A 193 17.88 -8.38 -31.93
N ALA A 194 18.96 -8.07 -32.62
CA ALA A 194 18.94 -7.67 -34.03
C ALA A 194 19.00 -8.88 -34.88
#